data_53fabf73a7cd7f3a874766e7bf985ddc
#
_entry.id   53fabf73a7cd7f3a874766e7bf985ddc
#
_cell.length_a   1.000
_cell.length_b   1.000
_cell.length_c   1.000
_cell.angle_alpha   90.00
_cell.angle_beta   90.00
_cell.angle_gamma   90.00
#
_symmetry.space_group_name_H-M   'P 1'
#
loop_
_entity.id
_entity.type
_entity.pdbx_description
1 polymer ?
#
loop_
_entity_poly.entity_id
_entity_poly.type
_entity_poly.pdbx_seq_one_letter_code
_entity_poly.pdbx_strand_id
1 'polypeptide(L)'
;MARIQQGIISGTTGSIGEIVVVRLNGQEIIRRKPKKSNKPPTPAQALNQQRMKHAGTFMDSYKNYAKQHFGTWHGPRSPHNYATANILQALYLNKNQNTITPLYSQMMFSKGIRPGISTVTITVITPNTLHLQWQNNPATPQYNTDTLQILLCPDNQYQTTFIENAALRQDQTLTLILPLNCQGKQFHLWAAFRDSTVTQVSDSSYLGEFYG
;
A
#
# COMPACT_ATOMS: atom_id res chain seq x y z
N MET A 1 -4.81 -14.66 -25.00
CA MET A 1 -4.08 -13.44 -25.34
C MET A 1 -2.91 -13.81 -26.22
N ALA A 2 -2.70 -13.09 -27.33
CA ALA A 2 -1.54 -13.26 -28.18
C ALA A 2 -0.68 -11.98 -28.14
N ARG A 3 0.63 -12.13 -28.26
CA ARG A 3 1.57 -11.01 -28.40
C ARG A 3 1.85 -10.80 -29.87
N ILE A 4 1.91 -9.54 -30.30
CA ILE A 4 2.32 -9.18 -31.65
C ILE A 4 3.79 -8.80 -31.59
N GLN A 5 4.62 -9.46 -32.37
CA GLN A 5 6.04 -9.08 -32.53
C GLN A 5 6.26 -8.27 -33.82
N GLN A 6 5.58 -8.60 -34.90
CA GLN A 6 5.51 -7.86 -36.18
C GLN A 6 4.23 -8.27 -36.90
N GLY A 7 3.50 -7.34 -37.49
CA GLY A 7 2.28 -7.63 -38.25
C GLY A 7 1.55 -6.37 -38.72
N ILE A 8 0.50 -6.54 -39.53
CA ILE A 8 -0.28 -5.47 -40.17
C ILE A 8 -0.90 -4.50 -39.13
N ILE A 9 -1.15 -4.97 -37.91
CA ILE A 9 -1.74 -4.19 -36.80
C ILE A 9 -0.69 -3.79 -35.76
N SER A 10 0.61 -4.00 -36.04
CA SER A 10 1.67 -3.53 -35.14
C SER A 10 1.70 -1.99 -35.10
N GLY A 11 1.90 -1.43 -33.91
CA GLY A 11 1.86 0.02 -33.69
C GLY A 11 0.47 0.61 -33.49
N THR A 12 -0.60 -0.16 -33.68
CA THR A 12 -1.99 0.31 -33.46
C THR A 12 -2.48 -0.01 -32.05
N THR A 13 -3.39 0.82 -31.53
CA THR A 13 -4.11 0.56 -30.29
C THR A 13 -5.60 0.84 -30.50
N GLY A 14 -6.46 0.06 -29.85
CA GLY A 14 -7.89 0.27 -29.96
C GLY A 14 -8.68 -1.02 -30.23
N SER A 15 -9.94 -0.87 -30.65
CA SER A 15 -10.86 -1.96 -30.91
C SER A 15 -11.10 -2.08 -32.42
N ILE A 16 -10.85 -3.26 -32.98
CA ILE A 16 -11.11 -3.60 -34.38
C ILE A 16 -12.08 -4.79 -34.39
N GLY A 17 -13.36 -4.51 -34.65
CA GLY A 17 -14.40 -5.53 -34.59
C GLY A 17 -14.49 -6.21 -33.22
N GLU A 18 -14.29 -7.53 -33.17
CA GLU A 18 -14.28 -8.32 -31.94
C GLU A 18 -12.92 -8.37 -31.23
N ILE A 19 -11.89 -7.71 -31.77
CA ILE A 19 -10.52 -7.74 -31.27
C ILE A 19 -10.18 -6.40 -30.63
N VAL A 20 -9.42 -6.44 -29.53
CA VAL A 20 -8.83 -5.25 -28.91
C VAL A 20 -7.32 -5.41 -28.90
N VAL A 21 -6.63 -4.40 -29.42
CA VAL A 21 -5.18 -4.27 -29.37
C VAL A 21 -4.82 -3.28 -28.27
N VAL A 22 -4.01 -3.71 -27.31
CA VAL A 22 -3.59 -2.92 -26.16
C VAL A 22 -2.07 -2.94 -26.08
N ARG A 23 -1.48 -1.77 -25.89
CA ARG A 23 -0.05 -1.66 -25.59
C ARG A 23 0.14 -1.64 -24.08
N LEU A 24 0.81 -2.67 -23.55
CA LEU A 24 1.08 -2.80 -22.13
C LEU A 24 2.60 -2.89 -21.92
N ASN A 25 3.20 -1.88 -21.29
CA ASN A 25 4.64 -1.81 -21.01
C ASN A 25 5.52 -2.11 -22.24
N GLY A 26 5.21 -1.48 -23.36
CA GLY A 26 5.93 -1.64 -24.61
C GLY A 26 5.59 -2.92 -25.40
N GLN A 27 4.78 -3.82 -24.86
CA GLN A 27 4.33 -5.03 -25.54
C GLN A 27 2.93 -4.83 -26.12
N GLU A 28 2.73 -5.25 -27.34
CA GLU A 28 1.43 -5.25 -28.01
C GLU A 28 0.71 -6.57 -27.72
N ILE A 29 -0.48 -6.45 -27.20
CA ILE A 29 -1.32 -7.60 -26.81
C ILE A 29 -2.63 -7.53 -27.56
N ILE A 30 -2.97 -8.64 -28.25
CA ILE A 30 -4.29 -8.83 -28.86
C ILE A 30 -5.14 -9.70 -27.95
N ARG A 31 -6.36 -9.29 -27.74
CA ARG A 31 -7.37 -10.10 -27.05
C ARG A 31 -8.74 -9.92 -27.68
N ARG A 32 -9.59 -10.91 -27.54
CA ARG A 32 -11.01 -10.76 -27.89
C ARG A 32 -11.66 -9.71 -26.98
N LYS A 33 -12.54 -8.89 -27.55
CA LYS A 33 -13.34 -7.91 -26.80
C LYS A 33 -14.16 -8.64 -25.73
N PRO A 34 -14.05 -8.25 -24.45
CA PRO A 34 -14.83 -8.90 -23.40
C PRO A 34 -16.32 -8.59 -23.61
N LYS A 35 -17.15 -9.62 -23.56
CA LYS A 35 -18.61 -9.48 -23.56
C LYS A 35 -19.07 -9.23 -22.12
N LYS A 36 -19.94 -8.26 -21.91
CA LYS A 36 -20.61 -8.07 -20.62
C LYS A 36 -21.45 -9.29 -20.29
N SER A 37 -21.27 -9.85 -19.12
CA SER A 37 -22.16 -10.88 -18.59
C SER A 37 -23.31 -10.21 -17.84
N ASN A 38 -24.55 -10.60 -18.15
CA ASN A 38 -25.74 -10.17 -17.40
C ASN A 38 -26.02 -11.08 -16.18
N LYS A 39 -25.19 -12.11 -15.97
CA LYS A 39 -25.34 -12.99 -14.81
C LYS A 39 -24.78 -12.30 -13.56
N PRO A 40 -25.46 -12.41 -12.41
CA PRO A 40 -24.93 -11.93 -11.15
C PRO A 40 -23.60 -12.66 -10.82
N PRO A 41 -22.69 -12.03 -10.07
CA PRO A 41 -21.46 -12.70 -9.67
C PRO A 41 -21.75 -13.88 -8.75
N THR A 42 -20.96 -14.94 -8.89
CA THR A 42 -21.00 -16.06 -7.93
C THR A 42 -20.53 -15.57 -6.55
N PRO A 43 -20.88 -16.27 -5.43
CA PRO A 43 -20.41 -15.89 -4.10
C PRO A 43 -18.90 -15.69 -4.01
N ALA A 44 -18.12 -16.57 -4.63
CA ALA A 44 -16.66 -16.47 -4.67
C ALA A 44 -16.18 -15.23 -5.49
N GLN A 45 -16.87 -14.90 -6.57
CA GLN A 45 -16.56 -13.68 -7.34
C GLN A 45 -16.91 -12.42 -6.54
N ALA A 46 -18.08 -12.41 -5.88
CA ALA A 46 -18.49 -11.29 -5.02
C ALA A 46 -17.48 -11.05 -3.89
N LEU A 47 -17.02 -12.11 -3.22
CA LEU A 47 -16.02 -12.03 -2.18
C LEU A 47 -14.67 -11.47 -2.70
N ASN A 48 -14.21 -11.91 -3.87
CA ASN A 48 -13.00 -11.37 -4.47
C ASN A 48 -13.16 -9.90 -4.91
N GLN A 49 -14.32 -9.50 -5.41
CA GLN A 49 -14.62 -8.09 -5.71
C GLN A 49 -14.57 -7.23 -4.43
N GLN A 50 -15.17 -7.73 -3.34
CA GLN A 50 -15.11 -7.07 -2.04
C GLN A 50 -13.67 -6.94 -1.53
N ARG A 51 -12.87 -8.01 -1.63
CA ARG A 51 -11.43 -7.99 -1.28
C ARG A 51 -10.66 -6.93 -2.07
N MET A 52 -10.87 -6.84 -3.38
CA MET A 52 -10.28 -5.79 -4.21
C MET A 52 -10.72 -4.40 -3.79
N LYS A 53 -12.00 -4.23 -3.45
CA LYS A 53 -12.53 -2.95 -2.94
C LYS A 53 -11.84 -2.56 -1.64
N HIS A 54 -11.71 -3.48 -0.67
CA HIS A 54 -11.01 -3.21 0.59
C HIS A 54 -9.54 -2.85 0.36
N ALA A 55 -8.83 -3.58 -0.52
CA ALA A 55 -7.46 -3.24 -0.87
C ALA A 55 -7.34 -1.85 -1.51
N GLY A 56 -8.26 -1.49 -2.39
CA GLY A 56 -8.32 -0.15 -3.00
C GLY A 56 -8.55 0.95 -1.97
N THR A 57 -9.54 0.77 -1.08
CA THR A 57 -9.83 1.71 0.01
C THR A 57 -8.64 1.87 0.96
N PHE A 58 -7.97 0.75 1.32
CA PHE A 58 -6.79 0.80 2.18
C PHE A 58 -5.64 1.60 1.56
N MET A 59 -5.43 1.48 0.25
CA MET A 59 -4.34 2.16 -0.45
C MET A 59 -4.65 3.60 -0.86
N ASP A 60 -5.88 4.05 -0.75
CA ASP A 60 -6.33 5.31 -1.36
C ASP A 60 -5.55 6.52 -0.83
N SER A 61 -5.31 6.60 0.48
CA SER A 61 -4.60 7.71 1.12
C SER A 61 -3.12 7.84 0.70
N TYR A 62 -2.45 6.72 0.38
CA TYR A 62 -1.03 6.70 0.03
C TYR A 62 -0.74 6.14 -1.38
N LYS A 63 -1.74 6.09 -2.24
CA LYS A 63 -1.66 5.53 -3.60
C LYS A 63 -0.51 6.13 -4.43
N ASN A 64 -0.34 7.44 -4.38
CA ASN A 64 0.73 8.11 -5.12
C ASN A 64 2.10 7.83 -4.54
N TYR A 65 2.19 7.73 -3.22
CA TYR A 65 3.40 7.32 -2.52
C TYR A 65 3.80 5.88 -2.89
N ALA A 66 2.87 4.94 -2.88
CA ALA A 66 3.11 3.55 -3.25
C ALA A 66 3.58 3.36 -4.70
N LYS A 67 3.17 4.23 -5.63
CA LYS A 67 3.66 4.20 -7.02
C LYS A 67 5.16 4.46 -7.15
N GLN A 68 5.75 5.16 -6.19
CA GLN A 68 7.16 5.56 -6.21
C GLN A 68 8.00 4.73 -5.23
N HIS A 69 7.40 4.29 -4.11
CA HIS A 69 8.10 3.82 -2.92
C HIS A 69 7.75 2.38 -2.51
N PHE A 70 7.38 1.53 -3.46
CA PHE A 70 7.13 0.10 -3.18
C PHE A 70 7.99 -0.80 -4.07
N GLY A 71 9.29 -0.80 -3.83
CA GLY A 71 10.26 -1.51 -4.67
C GLY A 71 10.46 -0.85 -6.03
N THR A 72 11.03 -1.59 -6.97
CA THR A 72 11.37 -1.14 -8.32
C THR A 72 10.53 -1.82 -9.38
N TRP A 73 10.44 -1.22 -10.56
CA TRP A 73 9.83 -1.84 -11.73
C TRP A 73 10.54 -3.14 -12.09
N HIS A 74 9.76 -4.19 -12.30
CA HIS A 74 10.28 -5.46 -12.80
C HIS A 74 9.35 -6.01 -13.90
N GLY A 75 9.79 -5.96 -15.14
CA GLY A 75 8.98 -6.34 -16.29
C GLY A 75 7.65 -5.55 -16.36
N PRO A 76 6.50 -6.23 -16.48
CA PRO A 76 5.19 -5.56 -16.58
C PRO A 76 4.63 -5.08 -15.22
N ARG A 77 5.32 -5.35 -14.10
CA ARG A 77 4.82 -5.06 -12.76
C ARG A 77 5.38 -3.74 -12.25
N SER A 78 4.49 -2.81 -11.95
CA SER A 78 4.83 -1.53 -11.31
C SER A 78 4.92 -1.66 -9.80
N PRO A 79 5.60 -0.71 -9.10
CA PRO A 79 5.56 -0.62 -7.63
C PRO A 79 4.15 -0.66 -7.06
N HIS A 80 3.21 0.04 -7.68
CA HIS A 80 1.80 0.00 -7.30
C HIS A 80 1.19 -1.42 -7.37
N ASN A 81 1.55 -2.21 -8.39
CA ASN A 81 1.06 -3.59 -8.51
C ASN A 81 1.62 -4.47 -7.38
N TYR A 82 2.86 -4.26 -6.95
CA TYR A 82 3.44 -4.97 -5.81
C TYR A 82 2.78 -4.56 -4.49
N ALA A 83 2.53 -3.26 -4.28
CA ALA A 83 1.81 -2.79 -3.11
C ALA A 83 0.40 -3.39 -3.05
N THR A 84 -0.34 -3.36 -4.15
CA THR A 84 -1.68 -3.98 -4.23
C THR A 84 -1.62 -5.48 -3.94
N ALA A 85 -0.63 -6.19 -4.48
CA ALA A 85 -0.47 -7.62 -4.23
C ALA A 85 -0.18 -7.93 -2.75
N ASN A 86 0.64 -7.11 -2.08
CA ASN A 86 0.91 -7.24 -0.64
C ASN A 86 -0.39 -7.09 0.17
N ILE A 87 -1.16 -6.03 -0.06
CA ILE A 87 -2.43 -5.83 0.66
C ILE A 87 -3.42 -6.96 0.37
N LEU A 88 -3.52 -7.42 -0.88
CA LEU A 88 -4.37 -8.56 -1.21
C LEU A 88 -3.93 -9.84 -0.51
N GLN A 89 -2.65 -10.12 -0.36
CA GLN A 89 -2.17 -11.28 0.39
C GLN A 89 -2.54 -11.18 1.87
N ALA A 90 -2.43 -10.00 2.46
CA ALA A 90 -2.76 -9.75 3.86
C ALA A 90 -4.27 -9.75 4.15
N LEU A 91 -5.12 -9.61 3.14
CA LEU A 91 -6.57 -9.78 3.25
C LEU A 91 -6.92 -11.27 3.06
N TYR A 92 -6.91 -12.04 4.14
CA TYR A 92 -7.17 -13.48 4.10
C TYR A 92 -8.63 -13.78 3.76
N LEU A 93 -8.83 -14.69 2.79
CA LEU A 93 -10.15 -15.16 2.37
C LEU A 93 -10.52 -16.47 3.08
N ASN A 94 -11.52 -16.43 3.94
CA ASN A 94 -12.16 -17.64 4.43
C ASN A 94 -13.33 -18.00 3.50
N LYS A 95 -13.09 -18.92 2.57
CA LYS A 95 -14.09 -19.34 1.59
C LYS A 95 -15.27 -20.08 2.22
N ASN A 96 -15.06 -20.80 3.34
CA ASN A 96 -16.10 -21.56 4.01
C ASN A 96 -17.10 -20.65 4.73
N GLN A 97 -16.60 -19.57 5.33
CA GLN A 97 -17.41 -18.59 6.05
C GLN A 97 -17.80 -17.38 5.18
N ASN A 98 -17.28 -17.32 3.96
CA ASN A 98 -17.47 -16.18 3.03
C ASN A 98 -17.08 -14.82 3.67
N THR A 99 -15.96 -14.81 4.41
CA THR A 99 -15.45 -13.63 5.13
C THR A 99 -14.05 -13.25 4.69
N ILE A 100 -13.70 -11.98 4.90
CA ILE A 100 -12.36 -11.43 4.68
C ILE A 100 -11.82 -11.00 6.05
N THR A 101 -10.66 -11.54 6.43
CA THR A 101 -9.97 -11.21 7.67
C THR A 101 -8.68 -10.46 7.35
N PRO A 102 -8.51 -9.20 7.80
CA PRO A 102 -7.29 -8.46 7.59
C PRO A 102 -6.17 -8.95 8.54
N LEU A 103 -5.00 -9.20 7.99
CA LEU A 103 -3.76 -9.50 8.72
C LEU A 103 -2.89 -8.23 8.70
N TYR A 104 -3.22 -7.26 9.53
CA TYR A 104 -2.61 -5.92 9.54
C TYR A 104 -1.09 -5.95 9.70
N SER A 105 -0.55 -6.88 10.48
CA SER A 105 0.91 -7.04 10.65
C SER A 105 1.66 -7.45 9.38
N GLN A 106 0.96 -7.96 8.36
CA GLN A 106 1.55 -8.33 7.06
C GLN A 106 1.39 -7.24 5.99
N MET A 107 0.63 -6.19 6.31
CA MET A 107 0.42 -5.08 5.39
C MET A 107 1.59 -4.11 5.42
N MET A 108 2.01 -3.68 4.23
CA MET A 108 3.09 -2.71 4.05
C MET A 108 2.63 -1.57 3.14
N PHE A 109 3.05 -0.34 3.43
CA PHE A 109 2.80 0.80 2.56
C PHE A 109 4.04 1.28 1.79
N SER A 110 5.24 0.85 2.20
CA SER A 110 6.49 1.09 1.50
C SER A 110 7.41 -0.12 1.54
N LYS A 111 8.28 -0.22 0.52
CA LYS A 111 9.31 -1.25 0.43
C LYS A 111 10.55 -0.67 -0.24
N GLY A 112 11.69 -0.72 0.45
CA GLY A 112 12.93 -0.12 -0.03
C GLY A 112 14.16 -0.64 0.68
N ILE A 113 15.26 0.07 0.55
CA ILE A 113 16.60 -0.35 1.02
C ILE A 113 17.10 0.46 2.22
N ARG A 114 16.40 1.55 2.59
CA ARG A 114 16.80 2.37 3.75
C ARG A 114 16.61 1.59 5.05
N PRO A 115 17.43 1.85 6.07
CA PRO A 115 17.19 1.28 7.40
C PRO A 115 15.80 1.68 7.91
N GLY A 116 15.04 0.69 8.39
CA GLY A 116 13.73 0.90 8.97
C GLY A 116 13.80 1.56 10.35
N ILE A 117 12.63 1.73 10.95
CA ILE A 117 12.51 2.16 12.33
C ILE A 117 12.85 0.98 13.25
N SER A 118 13.65 1.23 14.29
CA SER A 118 14.06 0.20 15.25
C SER A 118 13.82 0.68 16.68
N THR A 119 13.60 -0.26 17.59
CA THR A 119 13.45 0.00 19.03
C THR A 119 12.42 1.11 19.29
N VAL A 120 11.18 0.86 18.90
CA VAL A 120 10.09 1.85 19.02
C VAL A 120 9.35 1.64 20.33
N THR A 121 9.18 2.69 21.10
CA THR A 121 8.29 2.75 22.26
C THR A 121 7.13 3.68 21.93
N ILE A 122 5.90 3.22 22.14
CA ILE A 122 4.70 4.00 21.87
C ILE A 122 3.89 4.11 23.16
N THR A 123 3.57 5.34 23.54
CA THR A 123 2.79 5.65 24.75
C THR A 123 1.57 6.47 24.36
N VAL A 124 0.40 6.13 24.87
CA VAL A 124 -0.81 6.95 24.75
C VAL A 124 -0.74 7.98 25.87
N ILE A 125 -0.59 9.26 25.54
CA ILE A 125 -0.51 10.33 26.55
C ILE A 125 -1.92 10.79 26.95
N THR A 126 -2.77 10.98 25.96
CA THR A 126 -4.19 11.33 26.12
C THR A 126 -5.01 10.51 25.14
N PRO A 127 -6.35 10.45 25.28
CA PRO A 127 -7.18 9.68 24.36
C PRO A 127 -6.97 9.95 22.87
N ASN A 128 -6.42 11.10 22.50
CA ASN A 128 -6.23 11.47 21.11
C ASN A 128 -4.76 11.77 20.75
N THR A 129 -3.80 11.41 21.61
CA THR A 129 -2.40 11.76 21.41
C THR A 129 -1.48 10.59 21.69
N LEU A 130 -0.69 10.22 20.70
CA LEU A 130 0.37 9.22 20.81
C LEU A 130 1.73 9.89 20.92
N HIS A 131 2.58 9.34 21.74
CA HIS A 131 3.98 9.67 21.80
C HIS A 131 4.79 8.47 21.30
N LEU A 132 5.53 8.69 20.23
CA LEU A 132 6.43 7.70 19.62
C LEU A 132 7.86 8.10 19.98
N GLN A 133 8.66 7.14 20.41
CA GLN A 133 10.10 7.29 20.60
C GLN A 133 10.80 6.16 19.86
N TRP A 134 11.91 6.47 19.19
CA TRP A 134 12.72 5.49 18.49
C TRP A 134 14.21 5.76 18.72
N GLN A 135 15.01 4.73 18.52
CA GLN A 135 16.46 4.89 18.59
C GLN A 135 17.03 5.16 17.21
N ASN A 136 17.94 6.13 17.15
CA ASN A 136 18.74 6.38 15.96
C ASN A 136 20.10 5.68 16.10
N ASN A 137 20.60 5.13 15.00
CA ASN A 137 21.90 4.51 14.99
C ASN A 137 23.00 5.61 14.80
N PRO A 138 23.84 5.90 15.81
CA PRO A 138 24.86 6.93 15.70
C PRO A 138 25.95 6.59 14.67
N ALA A 139 26.10 5.34 14.29
CA ALA A 139 27.07 4.92 13.27
C ALA A 139 26.62 5.27 11.83
N THR A 140 25.40 5.75 11.64
CA THR A 140 24.84 6.06 10.31
C THR A 140 24.27 7.49 10.24
N PRO A 141 25.07 8.54 10.50
CA PRO A 141 24.60 9.94 10.55
C PRO A 141 24.04 10.44 9.21
N GLN A 142 24.41 9.80 8.10
CA GLN A 142 23.89 10.12 6.76
C GLN A 142 22.38 9.90 6.63
N TYR A 143 21.73 9.21 7.56
CA TYR A 143 20.29 8.98 7.58
C TYR A 143 19.52 9.92 8.53
N ASN A 144 20.21 10.81 9.24
CA ASN A 144 19.60 11.69 10.24
C ASN A 144 18.52 12.61 9.67
N THR A 145 18.64 12.99 8.40
CA THR A 145 17.69 13.85 7.68
C THR A 145 16.53 13.08 7.04
N ASP A 146 16.51 11.75 7.17
CA ASP A 146 15.36 10.97 6.70
C ASP A 146 14.10 11.40 7.45
N THR A 147 12.98 11.45 6.72
CA THR A 147 11.68 11.84 7.26
C THR A 147 10.82 10.64 7.60
N LEU A 148 10.15 10.70 8.73
CA LEU A 148 9.21 9.66 9.19
C LEU A 148 7.88 9.79 8.44
N GLN A 149 7.43 8.68 7.88
CA GLN A 149 6.14 8.53 7.23
C GLN A 149 5.27 7.62 8.09
N ILE A 150 4.02 8.00 8.32
CA ILE A 150 3.10 7.29 9.20
C ILE A 150 1.83 6.93 8.45
N LEU A 151 1.37 5.69 8.62
CA LEU A 151 0.07 5.23 8.16
C LEU A 151 -0.76 4.76 9.36
N LEU A 152 -2.00 5.25 9.45
CA LEU A 152 -2.98 4.83 10.44
C LEU A 152 -4.19 4.20 9.74
N CYS A 153 -4.75 3.16 10.33
CA CYS A 153 -5.98 2.53 9.87
C CYS A 153 -6.87 2.15 11.06
N PRO A 154 -8.08 2.71 11.19
CA PRO A 154 -9.05 2.22 12.15
C PRO A 154 -9.38 0.75 11.88
N ASP A 155 -9.53 -0.04 12.94
CA ASP A 155 -9.84 -1.46 12.79
C ASP A 155 -11.16 -1.67 12.02
N ASN A 156 -11.16 -2.67 11.13
CA ASN A 156 -12.30 -3.07 10.31
C ASN A 156 -12.89 -2.00 9.36
N GLN A 157 -12.25 -0.83 9.17
CA GLN A 157 -12.76 0.22 8.28
C GLN A 157 -12.04 0.33 6.94
N TYR A 158 -10.82 -0.17 6.83
CA TYR A 158 -9.93 -0.09 5.64
C TYR A 158 -9.64 1.33 5.14
N GLN A 159 -10.15 2.36 5.79
CA GLN A 159 -9.90 3.75 5.43
C GLN A 159 -8.70 4.27 6.18
N THR A 160 -7.59 4.39 5.49
CA THR A 160 -6.31 4.82 6.08
C THR A 160 -6.17 6.34 6.10
N THR A 161 -5.33 6.82 7.00
CA THR A 161 -4.79 8.19 6.99
C THR A 161 -3.29 8.11 6.85
N PHE A 162 -2.74 8.77 5.84
CA PHE A 162 -1.31 8.81 5.57
C PHE A 162 -0.76 10.18 5.93
N ILE A 163 0.30 10.20 6.74
CA ILE A 163 0.97 11.42 7.20
C ILE A 163 2.40 11.39 6.69
N GLU A 164 2.72 12.34 5.81
CA GLU A 164 4.07 12.49 5.28
C GLU A 164 4.89 13.45 6.13
N ASN A 165 6.19 13.15 6.26
CA ASN A 165 7.17 14.02 6.92
C ASN A 165 6.79 14.38 8.36
N ALA A 166 6.33 13.41 9.13
CA ALA A 166 5.84 13.62 10.49
C ALA A 166 6.95 14.10 11.46
N ALA A 167 8.19 13.65 11.27
CA ALA A 167 9.38 14.04 12.05
C ALA A 167 10.66 13.71 11.26
N LEU A 168 11.79 14.21 11.70
CA LEU A 168 13.10 13.75 11.22
C LEU A 168 13.58 12.53 12.01
N ARG A 169 14.36 11.66 11.38
CA ARG A 169 14.95 10.50 12.05
C ARG A 169 15.76 10.91 13.28
N GLN A 170 16.52 12.01 13.20
CA GLN A 170 17.34 12.51 14.29
C GLN A 170 16.56 13.01 15.50
N ASP A 171 15.29 13.37 15.35
CA ASP A 171 14.46 13.89 16.44
C ASP A 171 14.18 12.82 17.50
N GLN A 172 14.22 11.55 17.12
CA GLN A 172 14.03 10.35 17.95
C GLN A 172 12.71 10.33 18.73
N THR A 173 11.86 11.31 18.52
CA THR A 173 10.57 11.44 19.18
C THR A 173 9.56 12.16 18.30
N LEU A 174 8.28 11.79 18.47
CA LEU A 174 7.14 12.45 17.82
C LEU A 174 5.93 12.41 18.73
N THR A 175 5.27 13.56 18.89
CA THR A 175 3.93 13.63 19.47
C THR A 175 2.93 13.74 18.33
N LEU A 176 2.11 12.71 18.15
CA LEU A 176 1.14 12.60 17.07
C LEU A 176 -0.27 12.79 17.60
N ILE A 177 -0.96 13.80 17.08
CA ILE A 177 -2.40 13.98 17.32
C ILE A 177 -3.15 13.05 16.37
N LEU A 178 -4.03 12.21 16.92
CA LEU A 178 -4.78 11.24 16.13
C LEU A 178 -5.79 11.93 15.20
N PRO A 179 -5.86 11.51 13.94
CA PRO A 179 -6.88 11.98 13.02
C PRO A 179 -8.27 11.52 13.49
N LEU A 180 -9.29 12.31 13.15
CA LEU A 180 -10.69 12.11 13.61
C LEU A 180 -11.23 10.71 13.36
N ASN A 181 -10.82 10.06 12.27
CA ASN A 181 -11.25 8.70 11.96
C ASN A 181 -10.68 7.62 12.90
N CYS A 182 -9.61 7.92 13.66
CA CYS A 182 -8.98 7.03 14.63
C CYS A 182 -9.38 7.33 16.09
N GLN A 183 -9.95 8.52 16.37
CA GLN A 183 -10.33 8.93 17.72
C GLN A 183 -11.50 8.09 18.25
N GLY A 184 -11.39 7.63 19.51
CA GLY A 184 -12.38 6.77 20.16
C GLY A 184 -12.51 5.38 19.54
N LYS A 185 -11.51 4.92 18.80
CA LYS A 185 -11.51 3.64 18.10
C LYS A 185 -10.19 2.91 18.26
N GLN A 186 -10.26 1.61 18.06
CA GLN A 186 -9.09 0.77 17.86
C GLN A 186 -8.51 1.03 16.48
N PHE A 187 -7.19 1.18 16.37
CA PHE A 187 -6.51 1.45 15.11
C PHE A 187 -5.13 0.81 15.06
N HIS A 188 -4.65 0.63 13.87
CA HIS A 188 -3.35 0.05 13.54
C HIS A 188 -2.41 1.13 13.04
N LEU A 189 -1.11 1.00 13.36
CA LEU A 189 -0.07 1.98 13.08
C LEU A 189 1.10 1.33 12.35
N TRP A 190 1.55 1.98 11.28
CA TRP A 190 2.79 1.65 10.56
C TRP A 190 3.65 2.89 10.43
N ALA A 191 4.96 2.66 10.36
CA ALA A 191 5.93 3.72 10.11
C ALA A 191 7.02 3.28 9.14
N ALA A 192 7.57 4.23 8.40
CA ALA A 192 8.71 4.05 7.52
C ALA A 192 9.53 5.34 7.44
N PHE A 193 10.80 5.23 7.08
CA PHE A 193 11.64 6.38 6.78
C PHE A 193 11.80 6.58 5.28
N ARG A 194 11.84 7.84 4.87
CA ARG A 194 12.12 8.27 3.50
C ARG A 194 13.26 9.28 3.50
N ASP A 195 14.16 9.18 2.55
CA ASP A 195 15.26 10.12 2.39
C ASP A 195 14.77 11.53 2.02
N SER A 196 15.60 12.53 2.29
CA SER A 196 15.30 13.93 1.98
C SER A 196 15.19 14.21 0.48
N THR A 197 15.83 13.38 -0.36
CA THR A 197 15.75 13.50 -1.83
C THR A 197 14.53 12.83 -2.44
N VAL A 198 13.69 12.20 -1.61
CA VAL A 198 12.44 11.51 -2.02
C VAL A 198 12.67 10.36 -3.00
N THR A 199 13.86 9.78 -3.00
CA THR A 199 14.23 8.71 -3.94
C THR A 199 14.21 7.32 -3.32
N GLN A 200 14.51 7.23 -2.02
CA GLN A 200 14.66 5.97 -1.31
C GLN A 200 13.83 5.94 -0.02
N VAL A 201 13.35 4.76 0.32
CA VAL A 201 12.55 4.51 1.52
C VAL A 201 13.02 3.27 2.25
N SER A 202 12.61 3.13 3.49
CA SER A 202 12.70 1.86 4.21
C SER A 202 11.49 0.98 3.94
N ASP A 203 11.60 -0.30 4.28
CA ASP A 203 10.42 -1.12 4.50
C ASP A 203 9.57 -0.49 5.61
N SER A 204 8.25 -0.49 5.43
CA SER A 204 7.35 -0.04 6.49
C SER A 204 7.19 -1.13 7.53
N SER A 205 7.30 -0.73 8.79
CA SER A 205 7.14 -1.61 9.95
C SER A 205 5.76 -1.43 10.57
N TYR A 206 5.08 -2.52 10.87
CA TYR A 206 3.87 -2.52 11.68
C TYR A 206 4.26 -2.30 13.15
N LEU A 207 3.73 -1.28 13.79
CA LEU A 207 4.09 -0.88 15.14
C LEU A 207 3.10 -1.36 16.21
N GLY A 208 1.96 -1.89 15.79
CA GLY A 208 0.98 -2.44 16.70
C GLY A 208 -0.42 -1.86 16.54
N GLU A 209 -1.25 -2.21 17.51
CA GLU A 209 -2.65 -1.85 17.63
C GLU A 209 -2.82 -1.02 18.88
N PHE A 210 -3.57 0.08 18.79
CA PHE A 210 -3.77 1.05 19.85
C PHE A 210 -5.24 1.47 19.92
N TYR A 211 -5.64 2.05 21.05
CA TYR A 211 -6.94 2.67 21.24
C TYR A 211 -6.76 4.19 21.36
N GLY A 212 -7.52 4.94 20.53
CA GLY A 212 -7.46 6.40 20.48
C GLY A 212 -8.45 7.10 21.41
#